data_b23656e993e2a9b09e17ffe48042ba74
#
_entry.id   b23656e993e2a9b09e17ffe48042ba74
#
_cell.length_a   1.000
_cell.length_b   1.000
_cell.length_c   1.000
_cell.angle_alpha   90.00
_cell.angle_beta   90.00
_cell.angle_gamma   90.00
#
_symmetry.space_group_name_H-M   'P 1'
#
loop_
_entity.id
_entity.type
_entity.pdbx_description
1 polymer ?
#
loop_
_entity_poly.entity_id
_entity_poly.type
_entity_poly.pdbx_seq_one_letter_code
_entity_poly.pdbx_strand_id
1 'polypeptide(L)'
;MRCGRNFFSEALVLILDASATMQTVENADIMGKKVADQLVETICRAGIRHIYAVTGDSLNEVNDAVRRAGTVRWVHVRHEESGAFAAAAESELNGIACCAGSSGPGHVHLINGLYDAHRSNCPVLAIASTCPSDQFGTGYFQETDPIRLFDDCSGYNQMAVTPAQFARMLPAALQHAIHRREVAVVGLPGDVAASPCAESPGASGPLPSHGIYRPLDGELRQLAEMIGSAERITVFCGIGAREAHDEVVRLAAMLKAPVAYTFKAKMEVQYDNPYEIGMTGLLGLPSAYGAMHESDLLLLLGTDFPYDCFLPSECRIAQVDIRPERIGRRARVELGLAGDVKETLQALFPMLRERSDRVFLDRQLKIYGALCDDMAAVASKRGSAGNIAPEYVATLIDTLASDSAIFTVDTGMCCVWGARYLRATGRRRMLGSFNHGSMANALPMAIGAAFARPGQEVVALCGDGGLSMLLGDLATIVEYKLPVKIVVFDNRSLGMVKLEMEVSGLPDWQTDMCNPDFESIARAMGIRGFTADSPDSVAEVLAEAFDTPGPVLVNVRTDPNALAMPPKVEFGQMKGFALAMTRLILSGRAGEVVATAKSNLKHLRELV
;
A
#
# COMPACT_ATOMS: atom_id res chain seq x y z
N MET A 1 36.68 -3.76 -55.17
CA MET A 1 36.38 -4.98 -54.40
C MET A 1 37.67 -5.49 -53.75
N ARG A 2 38.05 -4.95 -52.60
CA ARG A 2 39.05 -5.47 -51.64
C ARG A 2 38.99 -4.63 -50.36
N CYS A 3 37.95 -4.81 -49.56
CA CYS A 3 37.87 -4.14 -48.25
C CYS A 3 36.97 -4.91 -47.25
N GLY A 4 36.96 -6.26 -47.34
CA GLY A 4 36.06 -7.06 -46.50
C GLY A 4 36.71 -8.25 -45.79
N ARG A 5 38.03 -8.37 -45.76
CA ARG A 5 38.70 -9.54 -45.15
C ARG A 5 39.52 -9.25 -43.90
N ASN A 6 39.79 -7.99 -43.56
CA ASN A 6 40.61 -7.69 -42.37
C ASN A 6 39.80 -7.48 -41.08
N PHE A 7 38.52 -7.10 -41.16
CA PHE A 7 37.71 -6.86 -39.95
C PHE A 7 37.41 -8.15 -39.16
N PHE A 8 37.18 -9.28 -39.81
CA PHE A 8 36.95 -10.57 -39.14
C PHE A 8 38.21 -11.18 -38.51
N SER A 9 39.40 -10.89 -39.07
CA SER A 9 40.66 -11.36 -38.52
C SER A 9 41.08 -10.60 -37.27
N GLU A 10 40.87 -9.29 -37.24
CA GLU A 10 41.16 -8.45 -36.04
C GLU A 10 40.17 -8.70 -34.89
N ALA A 11 38.89 -8.93 -35.20
CA ALA A 11 37.91 -9.32 -34.19
C ALA A 11 38.19 -10.71 -33.58
N LEU A 12 38.71 -11.65 -34.39
CA LEU A 12 39.06 -12.98 -33.90
C LEU A 12 40.35 -12.98 -33.06
N VAL A 13 41.30 -12.10 -33.36
CA VAL A 13 42.52 -11.89 -32.55
C VAL A 13 42.16 -11.22 -31.22
N LEU A 14 41.22 -10.25 -31.21
CA LEU A 14 40.71 -9.65 -30.00
C LEU A 14 39.92 -10.64 -29.11
N ILE A 15 39.20 -11.60 -29.70
CA ILE A 15 38.48 -12.65 -28.97
C ILE A 15 39.46 -13.71 -28.41
N LEU A 16 40.51 -14.00 -29.10
CA LEU A 16 41.56 -14.94 -28.64
C LEU A 16 42.48 -14.33 -27.59
N ASP A 17 42.76 -13.02 -27.67
CA ASP A 17 43.40 -12.27 -26.57
C ASP A 17 42.50 -12.13 -25.35
N ALA A 18 41.18 -12.03 -25.53
CA ALA A 18 40.22 -12.06 -24.46
C ALA A 18 40.19 -13.40 -23.71
N SER A 19 40.49 -14.53 -24.38
CA SER A 19 40.58 -15.84 -23.71
C SER A 19 41.87 -16.00 -22.91
N ALA A 20 42.98 -15.36 -23.31
CA ALA A 20 44.21 -15.27 -22.53
C ALA A 20 44.04 -14.29 -21.35
N THR A 21 43.21 -13.26 -21.52
CA THR A 21 42.81 -12.33 -20.45
C THR A 21 41.80 -12.96 -19.49
N MET A 22 41.00 -13.95 -19.90
CA MET A 22 40.11 -14.71 -18.99
C MET A 22 40.89 -15.58 -17.99
N GLN A 23 42.07 -16.11 -18.35
CA GLN A 23 42.94 -16.78 -17.38
C GLN A 23 43.65 -15.82 -16.42
N THR A 24 43.73 -14.52 -16.75
CA THR A 24 44.15 -13.46 -15.84
C THR A 24 42.99 -12.92 -15.01
N VAL A 25 41.74 -13.15 -15.39
CA VAL A 25 40.55 -12.77 -14.61
C VAL A 25 40.26 -13.77 -13.47
N GLU A 26 40.71 -15.02 -13.55
CA GLU A 26 40.74 -15.96 -12.40
C GLU A 26 41.76 -15.54 -11.31
N ASN A 27 42.66 -14.60 -11.63
CA ASN A 27 43.54 -13.93 -10.66
C ASN A 27 42.96 -12.60 -10.15
N ALA A 28 41.69 -12.28 -10.40
CA ALA A 28 41.01 -11.06 -9.96
C ALA A 28 40.58 -11.06 -8.48
N ASP A 29 40.95 -12.06 -7.69
CA ASP A 29 40.91 -12.03 -6.22
C ASP A 29 41.92 -11.03 -5.60
N ILE A 30 42.61 -10.23 -6.44
CA ILE A 30 43.57 -9.21 -6.00
C ILE A 30 42.97 -7.78 -6.08
N MET A 31 41.83 -7.58 -6.71
CA MET A 31 41.14 -6.29 -6.64
C MET A 31 40.37 -6.23 -5.32
N GLY A 32 40.84 -5.38 -4.41
CA GLY A 32 40.21 -5.20 -3.10
C GLY A 32 38.70 -4.94 -3.23
N LYS A 33 37.93 -5.41 -2.25
CA LYS A 33 36.48 -5.24 -2.12
C LYS A 33 36.07 -3.79 -2.38
N LYS A 34 35.04 -3.59 -3.23
CA LYS A 34 34.49 -2.27 -3.57
C LYS A 34 33.39 -1.82 -2.60
N VAL A 35 33.07 -0.52 -2.63
CA VAL A 35 31.90 0.04 -1.91
C VAL A 35 30.61 -0.65 -2.34
N ALA A 36 30.45 -0.96 -3.62
CA ALA A 36 29.30 -1.71 -4.13
C ALA A 36 29.17 -3.13 -3.50
N ASP A 37 30.29 -3.83 -3.27
CA ASP A 37 30.28 -5.13 -2.60
C ASP A 37 29.87 -4.98 -1.11
N GLN A 38 30.40 -3.96 -0.46
CA GLN A 38 30.03 -3.63 0.93
C GLN A 38 28.54 -3.28 1.05
N LEU A 39 27.97 -2.55 0.06
CA LEU A 39 26.53 -2.29 -0.01
C LEU A 39 25.74 -3.60 0.00
N VAL A 40 26.03 -4.50 -0.95
CA VAL A 40 25.26 -5.76 -1.12
C VAL A 40 25.35 -6.63 0.13
N GLU A 41 26.52 -6.77 0.73
CA GLU A 41 26.66 -7.54 1.97
C GLU A 41 25.87 -6.93 3.13
N THR A 42 25.92 -5.59 3.27
CA THR A 42 25.26 -4.90 4.38
C THR A 42 23.75 -4.98 4.27
N ILE A 43 23.17 -4.78 3.07
CA ILE A 43 21.72 -4.91 2.87
C ILE A 43 21.26 -6.37 3.02
N CYS A 44 22.06 -7.34 2.57
CA CYS A 44 21.77 -8.76 2.76
C CYS A 44 21.69 -9.12 4.24
N ARG A 45 22.62 -8.62 5.08
CA ARG A 45 22.60 -8.79 6.53
C ARG A 45 21.41 -8.11 7.21
N ALA A 46 20.92 -7.01 6.64
CA ALA A 46 19.71 -6.34 7.09
C ALA A 46 18.42 -7.11 6.78
N GLY A 47 18.49 -8.22 6.02
CA GLY A 47 17.34 -9.02 5.63
C GLY A 47 16.79 -8.68 4.25
N ILE A 48 17.33 -7.70 3.55
CA ILE A 48 16.92 -7.35 2.18
C ILE A 48 17.34 -8.46 1.23
N ARG A 49 16.39 -8.90 0.39
CA ARG A 49 16.61 -9.98 -0.60
C ARG A 49 16.41 -9.52 -2.03
N HIS A 50 15.76 -8.39 -2.24
CA HIS A 50 15.46 -7.82 -3.55
C HIS A 50 15.86 -6.35 -3.62
N ILE A 51 16.34 -5.91 -4.79
CA ILE A 51 16.47 -4.51 -5.20
C ILE A 51 15.58 -4.31 -6.41
N TYR A 52 14.54 -3.52 -6.29
CA TYR A 52 13.62 -3.19 -7.37
C TYR A 52 14.15 -1.97 -8.11
N ALA A 53 14.54 -2.13 -9.38
CA ALA A 53 15.15 -1.04 -10.13
C ALA A 53 15.08 -1.26 -11.65
N VAL A 54 15.22 -0.17 -12.38
CA VAL A 54 15.66 -0.21 -13.79
C VAL A 54 17.19 -0.15 -13.82
N THR A 55 17.82 -0.98 -14.64
CA THR A 55 19.28 -0.97 -14.80
C THR A 55 19.73 0.31 -15.49
N GLY A 56 20.69 1.01 -14.92
CA GLY A 56 21.25 2.25 -15.47
C GLY A 56 22.76 2.31 -15.22
N ASP A 57 23.46 3.10 -16.02
CA ASP A 57 24.92 3.17 -16.07
C ASP A 57 25.57 3.56 -14.73
N SER A 58 25.01 4.50 -14.01
CA SER A 58 25.51 4.94 -12.70
C SER A 58 25.35 3.87 -11.61
N LEU A 59 24.54 2.82 -11.85
CA LEU A 59 24.34 1.65 -10.98
C LEU A 59 25.14 0.42 -11.40
N ASN A 60 25.97 0.48 -12.45
CA ASN A 60 26.69 -0.67 -13.00
C ASN A 60 27.50 -1.44 -11.96
N GLU A 61 28.21 -0.74 -11.08
CA GLU A 61 29.01 -1.36 -10.02
C GLU A 61 28.14 -2.08 -8.98
N VAL A 62 26.98 -1.50 -8.63
CA VAL A 62 26.02 -2.12 -7.70
C VAL A 62 25.37 -3.35 -8.36
N ASN A 63 24.98 -3.23 -9.62
CA ASN A 63 24.38 -4.34 -10.38
C ASN A 63 25.37 -5.52 -10.51
N ASP A 64 26.64 -5.24 -10.85
CA ASP A 64 27.69 -6.28 -10.93
C ASP A 64 27.97 -6.91 -9.56
N ALA A 65 28.01 -6.12 -8.49
CA ALA A 65 28.19 -6.65 -7.14
C ALA A 65 27.03 -7.58 -6.73
N VAL A 66 25.77 -7.24 -7.07
CA VAL A 66 24.59 -8.10 -6.88
C VAL A 66 24.75 -9.41 -7.66
N ARG A 67 25.15 -9.32 -8.93
CA ARG A 67 25.38 -10.49 -9.79
C ARG A 67 26.46 -11.42 -9.22
N ARG A 68 27.58 -10.88 -8.75
CA ARG A 68 28.69 -11.66 -8.17
C ARG A 68 28.34 -12.28 -6.82
N ALA A 69 27.63 -11.53 -5.97
CA ALA A 69 27.27 -12.00 -4.64
C ALA A 69 26.20 -13.10 -4.68
N GLY A 70 25.23 -13.03 -5.59
CA GLY A 70 24.14 -14.01 -5.71
C GLY A 70 23.22 -14.13 -4.48
N THR A 71 23.37 -13.27 -3.47
CA THR A 71 22.63 -13.30 -2.20
C THR A 71 21.44 -12.36 -2.18
N VAL A 72 21.42 -11.35 -3.04
CA VAL A 72 20.35 -10.38 -3.29
C VAL A 72 19.97 -10.47 -4.75
N ARG A 73 18.70 -10.41 -5.07
CA ARG A 73 18.20 -10.45 -6.44
C ARG A 73 17.91 -9.05 -6.94
N TRP A 74 18.41 -8.72 -8.12
CA TRP A 74 17.99 -7.54 -8.85
C TRP A 74 16.66 -7.85 -9.56
N VAL A 75 15.61 -7.11 -9.21
CA VAL A 75 14.29 -7.22 -9.84
C VAL A 75 14.14 -6.09 -10.83
N HIS A 76 14.20 -6.43 -12.11
CA HIS A 76 14.13 -5.47 -13.20
C HIS A 76 12.68 -5.05 -13.45
N VAL A 77 12.27 -3.91 -12.92
CA VAL A 77 10.98 -3.27 -13.18
C VAL A 77 11.03 -2.47 -14.48
N ARG A 78 9.90 -2.02 -15.00
CA ARG A 78 9.83 -1.21 -16.22
C ARG A 78 9.77 0.29 -15.95
N HIS A 79 9.48 0.64 -14.69
CA HIS A 79 9.48 2.01 -14.20
C HIS A 79 9.91 2.03 -12.73
N GLU A 80 10.75 2.96 -12.33
CA GLU A 80 11.28 3.00 -10.96
C GLU A 80 10.20 3.30 -9.92
N GLU A 81 9.15 4.03 -10.28
CA GLU A 81 7.96 4.22 -9.44
C GLU A 81 7.35 2.87 -9.04
N SER A 82 7.22 1.94 -10.00
CA SER A 82 6.80 0.56 -9.71
C SER A 82 7.76 -0.14 -8.76
N GLY A 83 9.06 0.11 -8.90
CA GLY A 83 10.08 -0.42 -7.99
C GLY A 83 9.90 0.09 -6.55
N ALA A 84 9.57 1.36 -6.38
CA ALA A 84 9.32 1.94 -5.06
C ALA A 84 8.03 1.41 -4.42
N PHE A 85 6.93 1.25 -5.17
CA PHE A 85 5.71 0.61 -4.67
C PHE A 85 5.93 -0.88 -4.33
N ALA A 86 6.68 -1.61 -5.15
CA ALA A 86 7.02 -3.01 -4.86
C ALA A 86 7.85 -3.13 -3.58
N ALA A 87 8.84 -2.25 -3.39
CA ALA A 87 9.62 -2.18 -2.16
C ALA A 87 8.75 -1.83 -0.94
N ALA A 88 7.81 -0.88 -1.07
CA ALA A 88 6.87 -0.56 0.00
C ALA A 88 6.05 -1.78 0.42
N ALA A 89 5.48 -2.53 -0.54
CA ALA A 89 4.71 -3.74 -0.28
C ALA A 89 5.56 -4.85 0.36
N GLU A 90 6.77 -5.12 -0.16
CA GLU A 90 7.67 -6.09 0.45
C GLU A 90 8.05 -5.69 1.89
N SER A 91 8.32 -4.41 2.13
CA SER A 91 8.70 -3.94 3.46
C SER A 91 7.57 -4.06 4.50
N GLU A 92 6.32 -3.87 4.10
CA GLU A 92 5.16 -4.13 4.98
C GLU A 92 5.07 -5.60 5.40
N LEU A 93 5.49 -6.52 4.54
CA LEU A 93 5.45 -7.96 4.78
C LEU A 93 6.71 -8.48 5.49
N ASN A 94 7.90 -7.97 5.14
CA ASN A 94 9.19 -8.50 5.59
C ASN A 94 9.96 -7.58 6.55
N GLY A 95 9.49 -6.36 6.79
CA GLY A 95 10.08 -5.40 7.73
C GLY A 95 11.08 -4.42 7.11
N ILE A 96 11.68 -4.72 5.95
CA ILE A 96 12.53 -3.82 5.16
C ILE A 96 12.65 -4.30 3.72
N ALA A 97 12.76 -3.36 2.78
CA ALA A 97 13.03 -3.65 1.37
C ALA A 97 13.91 -2.56 0.73
N CYS A 98 14.32 -2.77 -0.53
CA CYS A 98 15.19 -1.84 -1.24
C CYS A 98 14.69 -1.57 -2.66
N CYS A 99 14.76 -0.30 -3.08
CA CYS A 99 14.66 0.10 -4.48
C CYS A 99 15.85 0.96 -4.87
N ALA A 100 16.09 1.08 -6.18
CA ALA A 100 17.18 1.91 -6.68
C ALA A 100 16.77 2.62 -7.97
N GLY A 101 17.34 3.81 -8.19
CA GLY A 101 17.22 4.57 -9.42
C GLY A 101 18.57 5.11 -9.87
N SER A 102 18.85 5.02 -11.16
CA SER A 102 20.06 5.59 -11.74
C SER A 102 20.03 7.12 -11.75
N SER A 103 21.12 7.74 -12.11
CA SER A 103 21.30 9.19 -12.13
C SER A 103 20.20 9.91 -12.93
N GLY A 104 19.75 11.04 -12.44
CA GLY A 104 18.75 11.88 -13.08
C GLY A 104 17.35 11.24 -13.12
N PRO A 105 16.80 10.94 -14.30
CA PRO A 105 15.42 10.45 -14.42
C PRO A 105 15.17 9.17 -13.63
N GLY A 106 16.14 8.26 -13.51
CA GLY A 106 15.96 7.00 -12.81
C GLY A 106 15.54 7.18 -11.36
N HIS A 107 16.29 7.96 -10.57
CA HIS A 107 15.90 8.17 -9.19
C HIS A 107 14.76 9.21 -9.02
N VAL A 108 14.56 10.12 -9.98
CA VAL A 108 13.41 11.05 -9.97
C VAL A 108 12.09 10.28 -10.03
N HIS A 109 12.02 9.21 -10.82
CA HIS A 109 10.81 8.38 -10.92
C HIS A 109 10.44 7.66 -9.61
N LEU A 110 11.38 7.44 -8.67
CA LEU A 110 11.09 6.79 -7.39
C LEU A 110 10.13 7.61 -6.50
N ILE A 111 10.02 8.92 -6.71
CA ILE A 111 9.43 9.87 -5.76
C ILE A 111 8.02 9.47 -5.32
N ASN A 112 7.10 9.20 -6.25
CA ASN A 112 5.71 8.91 -5.91
C ASN A 112 5.58 7.66 -5.03
N GLY A 113 6.26 6.58 -5.40
CA GLY A 113 6.26 5.36 -4.59
C GLY A 113 6.97 5.53 -3.23
N LEU A 114 8.00 6.38 -3.15
CA LEU A 114 8.64 6.71 -1.88
C LEU A 114 7.77 7.60 -0.97
N TYR A 115 6.98 8.52 -1.54
CA TYR A 115 5.94 9.22 -0.77
C TYR A 115 4.94 8.26 -0.18
N ASP A 116 4.47 7.28 -0.94
CA ASP A 116 3.56 6.27 -0.42
C ASP A 116 4.20 5.46 0.71
N ALA A 117 5.43 4.97 0.52
CA ALA A 117 6.19 4.26 1.54
C ALA A 117 6.36 5.11 2.82
N HIS A 118 6.74 6.38 2.67
CA HIS A 118 6.92 7.31 3.80
C HIS A 118 5.60 7.56 4.55
N ARG A 119 4.52 7.87 3.83
CA ARG A 119 3.19 8.10 4.41
C ARG A 119 2.60 6.84 5.05
N SER A 120 2.97 5.68 4.54
CA SER A 120 2.53 4.37 5.05
C SER A 120 3.43 3.81 6.17
N ASN A 121 4.51 4.48 6.53
CA ASN A 121 5.53 4.05 7.50
C ASN A 121 6.16 2.71 7.11
N CYS A 122 6.50 2.56 5.83
CA CYS A 122 7.17 1.40 5.28
C CYS A 122 8.68 1.58 5.36
N PRO A 123 9.43 0.69 6.00
CA PRO A 123 10.89 0.72 6.02
C PRO A 123 11.46 0.42 4.63
N VAL A 124 11.86 1.44 3.89
CA VAL A 124 12.46 1.30 2.55
C VAL A 124 13.82 1.97 2.51
N LEU A 125 14.84 1.23 2.04
CA LEU A 125 16.10 1.80 1.61
C LEU A 125 16.00 2.15 0.12
N ALA A 126 16.17 3.41 -0.23
CA ALA A 126 16.26 3.87 -1.61
C ALA A 126 17.71 4.26 -1.96
N ILE A 127 18.26 3.66 -3.01
CA ILE A 127 19.59 4.01 -3.54
C ILE A 127 19.37 4.96 -4.71
N ALA A 128 19.69 6.23 -4.50
CA ALA A 128 19.67 7.25 -5.55
C ALA A 128 21.07 7.41 -6.12
N SER A 129 21.37 6.69 -7.22
CA SER A 129 22.68 6.85 -7.85
C SER A 129 22.80 8.19 -8.55
N THR A 130 24.02 8.71 -8.67
CA THR A 130 24.29 10.03 -9.23
C THR A 130 25.44 9.97 -10.24
N CYS A 131 25.62 11.07 -10.97
CA CYS A 131 26.82 11.31 -11.77
C CYS A 131 28.09 11.22 -10.91
N PRO A 132 29.29 11.10 -11.51
CA PRO A 132 30.56 11.08 -10.78
C PRO A 132 30.71 12.28 -9.82
N SER A 133 31.31 12.03 -8.66
CA SER A 133 31.37 13.03 -7.57
C SER A 133 32.17 14.28 -7.93
N ASP A 134 33.13 14.20 -8.83
CA ASP A 134 33.92 15.32 -9.35
C ASP A 134 33.16 16.21 -10.33
N GLN A 135 31.95 15.78 -10.76
CA GLN A 135 31.09 16.52 -11.67
C GLN A 135 29.94 17.27 -10.95
N PHE A 136 29.82 17.15 -9.62
CA PHE A 136 28.77 17.84 -8.89
C PHE A 136 28.87 19.36 -9.01
N GLY A 137 27.73 20.01 -9.31
CA GLY A 137 27.63 21.46 -9.44
C GLY A 137 28.10 22.00 -10.79
N THR A 138 28.41 21.14 -11.76
CA THR A 138 28.87 21.56 -13.09
C THR A 138 27.75 21.58 -14.13
N GLY A 139 26.55 21.08 -13.82
CA GLY A 139 25.47 20.85 -14.77
C GLY A 139 25.72 19.64 -15.66
N TYR A 140 26.41 18.65 -15.12
CA TYR A 140 26.73 17.41 -15.84
C TYR A 140 25.49 16.66 -16.30
N PHE A 141 25.64 15.81 -17.35
CA PHE A 141 24.55 15.01 -17.89
C PHE A 141 23.87 14.19 -16.78
N GLN A 142 22.53 14.29 -16.69
CA GLN A 142 21.69 13.65 -15.66
C GLN A 142 22.03 14.05 -14.20
N GLU A 143 22.70 15.18 -13.98
CA GLU A 143 22.91 15.69 -12.64
C GLU A 143 21.58 16.12 -12.02
N THR A 144 21.33 15.69 -10.80
CA THR A 144 20.23 16.12 -9.93
C THR A 144 20.73 16.12 -8.49
N ASP A 145 20.02 16.78 -7.59
CA ASP A 145 20.35 16.84 -6.17
C ASP A 145 19.39 15.93 -5.36
N PRO A 146 19.76 14.66 -5.06
CA PRO A 146 18.93 13.76 -4.29
C PRO A 146 18.59 14.28 -2.90
N ILE A 147 19.47 15.10 -2.29
CA ILE A 147 19.25 15.61 -0.94
C ILE A 147 18.02 16.52 -0.92
N ARG A 148 17.89 17.41 -1.89
CA ARG A 148 16.72 18.27 -2.01
C ARG A 148 15.50 17.52 -2.53
N LEU A 149 15.73 16.58 -3.44
CA LEU A 149 14.65 15.89 -4.15
C LEU A 149 13.83 15.00 -3.22
N PHE A 150 14.48 14.33 -2.27
CA PHE A 150 13.85 13.36 -1.38
C PHE A 150 13.63 13.84 0.05
N ASP A 151 13.84 15.12 0.33
CA ASP A 151 13.76 15.69 1.67
C ASP A 151 12.36 15.47 2.31
N ASP A 152 11.29 15.68 1.55
CA ASP A 152 9.91 15.59 2.04
C ASP A 152 9.35 14.16 2.06
N CYS A 153 9.98 13.20 1.37
CA CYS A 153 9.51 11.81 1.31
C CYS A 153 10.42 10.80 2.02
N SER A 154 11.31 11.26 2.90
CA SER A 154 12.22 10.41 3.65
C SER A 154 12.48 10.94 5.06
N GLY A 155 12.80 10.03 5.99
CA GLY A 155 13.23 10.40 7.33
C GLY A 155 14.76 10.42 7.48
N TYR A 156 15.48 9.83 6.52
CA TYR A 156 16.94 9.86 6.43
C TYR A 156 17.34 10.07 4.97
N ASN A 157 18.13 11.10 4.69
CA ASN A 157 18.55 11.43 3.34
C ASN A 157 19.97 11.99 3.34
N GLN A 158 20.94 11.23 2.82
CA GLN A 158 22.34 11.60 2.83
C GLN A 158 23.06 11.18 1.56
N MET A 159 24.03 11.99 1.12
CA MET A 159 24.93 11.72 0.00
C MET A 159 26.23 11.08 0.45
N ALA A 160 26.60 9.97 -0.17
CA ALA A 160 27.91 9.35 0.02
C ALA A 160 28.98 10.10 -0.78
N VAL A 161 29.94 10.72 -0.10
CA VAL A 161 31.02 11.48 -0.75
C VAL A 161 32.37 10.76 -0.67
N THR A 162 32.52 9.78 0.21
CA THR A 162 33.73 8.95 0.33
C THR A 162 33.39 7.52 0.78
N PRO A 163 34.25 6.52 0.44
CA PRO A 163 34.09 5.17 0.94
C PRO A 163 34.04 5.07 2.49
N ALA A 164 34.85 5.85 3.18
CA ALA A 164 34.90 5.86 4.65
C ALA A 164 33.62 6.40 5.29
N GLN A 165 33.00 7.41 4.67
CA GLN A 165 31.70 7.90 5.09
C GLN A 165 30.61 6.87 4.79
N PHE A 166 30.59 6.30 3.58
CA PHE A 166 29.60 5.29 3.18
C PHE A 166 29.56 4.10 4.16
N ALA A 167 30.72 3.60 4.57
CA ALA A 167 30.85 2.49 5.52
C ALA A 167 30.14 2.74 6.87
N ARG A 168 29.99 4.01 7.28
CA ARG A 168 29.25 4.41 8.49
C ARG A 168 27.81 4.77 8.21
N MET A 169 27.56 5.39 7.06
CA MET A 169 26.28 5.95 6.67
C MET A 169 25.25 4.86 6.35
N LEU A 170 25.62 3.82 5.61
CA LEU A 170 24.68 2.78 5.21
C LEU A 170 24.08 2.02 6.41
N PRO A 171 24.87 1.55 7.42
CA PRO A 171 24.28 0.96 8.62
C PRO A 171 23.35 1.93 9.37
N ALA A 172 23.69 3.22 9.44
CA ALA A 172 22.84 4.24 10.06
C ALA A 172 21.51 4.44 9.30
N ALA A 173 21.55 4.47 7.97
CA ALA A 173 20.35 4.56 7.13
C ALA A 173 19.42 3.37 7.35
N LEU A 174 19.97 2.14 7.35
CA LEU A 174 19.21 0.92 7.61
C LEU A 174 18.62 0.89 9.04
N GLN A 175 19.42 1.27 10.03
CA GLN A 175 18.97 1.39 11.42
C GLN A 175 17.81 2.38 11.55
N HIS A 176 17.92 3.54 10.88
CA HIS A 176 16.86 4.54 10.83
C HIS A 176 15.60 3.97 10.17
N ALA A 177 15.72 3.41 8.97
CA ALA A 177 14.57 2.87 8.23
C ALA A 177 13.80 1.82 9.06
N ILE A 178 14.50 0.87 9.68
CA ILE A 178 13.88 -0.22 10.44
C ILE A 178 13.20 0.30 11.71
N HIS A 179 13.91 1.07 12.54
CA HIS A 179 13.41 1.44 13.87
C HIS A 179 12.46 2.62 13.86
N ARG A 180 12.63 3.55 12.92
CA ARG A 180 11.68 4.66 12.72
C ARG A 180 10.51 4.27 11.82
N ARG A 181 10.63 3.14 11.10
CA ARG A 181 9.67 2.73 10.07
C ARG A 181 9.45 3.86 9.07
N GLU A 182 10.52 4.25 8.39
CA GLU A 182 10.57 5.37 7.46
C GLU A 182 11.42 5.03 6.24
N VAL A 183 11.30 5.85 5.20
CA VAL A 183 12.18 5.79 4.04
C VAL A 183 13.55 6.35 4.39
N ALA A 184 14.60 5.63 4.03
CA ALA A 184 15.98 6.11 4.06
C ALA A 184 16.54 6.19 2.64
N VAL A 185 17.02 7.36 2.23
CA VAL A 185 17.64 7.59 0.92
C VAL A 185 19.15 7.72 1.08
N VAL A 186 19.87 6.98 0.25
CA VAL A 186 21.32 7.04 0.13
C VAL A 186 21.68 7.47 -1.28
N GLY A 187 22.16 8.69 -1.42
CA GLY A 187 22.76 9.18 -2.66
C GLY A 187 24.13 8.50 -2.86
N LEU A 188 24.34 7.80 -3.97
CA LEU A 188 25.56 7.05 -4.24
C LEU A 188 26.15 7.38 -5.61
N PRO A 189 27.22 8.19 -5.69
CA PRO A 189 27.93 8.42 -6.95
C PRO A 189 28.54 7.15 -7.52
N GLY A 190 28.51 6.98 -8.84
CA GLY A 190 29.02 5.79 -9.52
C GLY A 190 30.51 5.54 -9.28
N ASP A 191 31.33 6.58 -9.23
CA ASP A 191 32.77 6.52 -8.92
C ASP A 191 33.05 6.12 -7.45
N VAL A 192 32.21 6.59 -6.49
CA VAL A 192 32.28 6.14 -5.10
C VAL A 192 31.90 4.67 -4.99
N ALA A 193 30.88 4.20 -5.70
CA ALA A 193 30.49 2.79 -5.74
C ALA A 193 31.60 1.89 -6.27
N ALA A 194 32.38 2.39 -7.27
CA ALA A 194 33.53 1.71 -7.87
C ALA A 194 34.78 1.70 -6.99
N SER A 195 34.88 2.61 -6.03
CA SER A 195 36.06 2.79 -5.19
C SER A 195 36.29 1.60 -4.23
N PRO A 196 37.55 1.31 -3.84
CA PRO A 196 37.83 0.36 -2.76
C PRO A 196 37.06 0.70 -1.48
N CYS A 197 36.45 -0.30 -0.84
CA CYS A 197 35.70 -0.07 0.39
C CYS A 197 36.63 0.28 1.54
N ALA A 198 36.14 1.09 2.47
CA ALA A 198 36.81 1.34 3.73
C ALA A 198 36.34 0.35 4.81
N GLU A 199 37.23 0.07 5.79
CA GLU A 199 36.80 -0.68 6.97
C GLU A 199 35.71 0.08 7.73
N SER A 200 34.67 -0.63 8.12
CA SER A 200 33.63 -0.07 8.97
C SER A 200 34.10 -0.16 10.45
N PRO A 201 34.20 0.96 11.15
CA PRO A 201 34.58 0.93 12.58
C PRO A 201 33.44 0.48 13.50
N GLY A 202 32.27 0.17 12.95
CA GLY A 202 31.07 -0.19 13.68
C GLY A 202 30.49 -1.54 13.27
N ALA A 203 29.24 -1.78 13.66
CA ALA A 203 28.49 -2.97 13.26
C ALA A 203 28.32 -3.04 11.74
N SER A 204 28.49 -4.21 11.18
CA SER A 204 28.40 -4.45 9.73
C SER A 204 26.95 -4.59 9.21
N GLY A 205 25.97 -4.15 9.99
CA GLY A 205 24.54 -4.17 9.65
C GLY A 205 23.70 -3.58 10.79
N PRO A 206 22.38 -3.47 10.61
CA PRO A 206 21.50 -2.97 11.66
C PRO A 206 21.51 -3.92 12.87
N LEU A 207 21.48 -3.34 14.06
CA LEU A 207 21.38 -4.09 15.30
C LEU A 207 19.90 -4.31 15.63
N PRO A 208 19.43 -5.56 15.73
CA PRO A 208 18.09 -5.83 16.19
C PRO A 208 17.94 -5.34 17.63
N SER A 209 17.00 -4.45 17.86
CA SER A 209 16.66 -3.96 19.20
C SER A 209 15.15 -3.84 19.29
N HIS A 210 14.56 -4.60 20.20
CA HIS A 210 13.13 -4.58 20.47
C HIS A 210 12.94 -4.12 21.91
N GLY A 211 12.57 -2.85 22.08
CA GLY A 211 12.19 -2.29 23.38
C GLY A 211 10.71 -2.46 23.64
N ILE A 212 10.33 -2.63 24.90
CA ILE A 212 8.92 -2.49 25.33
C ILE A 212 8.65 -1.00 25.47
N TYR A 213 7.65 -0.51 24.74
CA TYR A 213 7.26 0.88 24.77
C TYR A 213 5.80 1.00 25.28
N ARG A 214 5.65 1.39 26.54
CA ARG A 214 4.36 1.54 27.20
C ARG A 214 4.28 2.85 27.99
N PRO A 215 3.05 3.39 28.23
CA PRO A 215 2.84 4.56 29.06
C PRO A 215 3.27 4.34 30.53
N LEU A 216 3.45 5.43 31.25
CA LEU A 216 3.70 5.39 32.69
C LEU A 216 2.47 4.86 33.46
N ASP A 217 2.70 4.21 34.60
CA ASP A 217 1.62 3.67 35.45
C ASP A 217 0.63 4.77 35.91
N GLY A 218 1.09 6.02 36.05
CA GLY A 218 0.23 7.16 36.35
C GLY A 218 -0.75 7.48 35.22
N GLU A 219 -0.29 7.44 33.99
CA GLU A 219 -1.11 7.66 32.79
C GLU A 219 -2.10 6.52 32.59
N LEU A 220 -1.67 5.28 32.83
CA LEU A 220 -2.54 4.10 32.77
C LEU A 220 -3.67 4.18 33.83
N ARG A 221 -3.38 4.65 35.05
CA ARG A 221 -4.42 4.89 36.08
C ARG A 221 -5.42 5.96 35.64
N GLN A 222 -4.97 7.07 35.04
CA GLN A 222 -5.85 8.10 34.50
C GLN A 222 -6.75 7.53 33.37
N LEU A 223 -6.20 6.69 32.50
CA LEU A 223 -7.01 6.01 31.47
C LEU A 223 -8.04 5.06 32.09
N ALA A 224 -7.66 4.29 33.12
CA ALA A 224 -8.59 3.40 33.83
C ALA A 224 -9.71 4.17 34.53
N GLU A 225 -9.42 5.32 35.14
CA GLU A 225 -10.40 6.22 35.75
C GLU A 225 -11.34 6.81 34.69
N MET A 226 -10.80 7.27 33.57
CA MET A 226 -11.57 7.79 32.44
C MET A 226 -12.53 6.74 31.89
N ILE A 227 -12.06 5.51 31.70
CA ILE A 227 -12.86 4.35 31.29
C ILE A 227 -13.93 4.05 32.34
N GLY A 228 -13.57 4.07 33.63
CA GLY A 228 -14.48 3.77 34.73
C GLY A 228 -15.65 4.77 34.85
N SER A 229 -15.45 6.03 34.47
CA SER A 229 -16.45 7.10 34.53
C SER A 229 -17.34 7.21 33.28
N ALA A 230 -17.00 6.57 32.18
CA ALA A 230 -17.77 6.61 30.95
C ALA A 230 -18.90 5.57 30.95
N GLU A 231 -20.01 5.83 30.28
CA GLU A 231 -21.14 4.90 30.14
C GLU A 231 -21.13 4.18 28.80
N ARG A 232 -20.89 4.92 27.71
CA ARG A 232 -20.88 4.42 26.33
C ARG A 232 -19.48 4.59 25.73
N ILE A 233 -18.79 3.48 25.61
CA ILE A 233 -17.42 3.45 25.06
C ILE A 233 -17.43 2.82 23.68
N THR A 234 -16.74 3.44 22.73
CA THR A 234 -16.38 2.81 21.45
C THR A 234 -14.86 2.72 21.34
N VAL A 235 -14.36 1.57 20.90
CA VAL A 235 -12.95 1.35 20.57
C VAL A 235 -12.76 1.57 19.07
N PHE A 236 -11.80 2.41 18.67
CA PHE A 236 -11.47 2.66 17.27
C PHE A 236 -10.01 2.34 16.99
N CYS A 237 -9.78 1.29 16.19
CA CYS A 237 -8.47 0.72 15.94
C CYS A 237 -7.89 1.19 14.61
N GLY A 238 -6.63 1.63 14.63
CA GLY A 238 -5.80 1.80 13.45
C GLY A 238 -4.81 0.65 13.26
N ILE A 239 -3.91 0.80 12.28
CA ILE A 239 -2.90 -0.23 11.95
C ILE A 239 -1.92 -0.50 13.10
N GLY A 240 -1.76 0.41 14.06
CA GLY A 240 -0.97 0.19 15.27
C GLY A 240 -1.55 -0.88 16.20
N ALA A 241 -2.79 -1.34 15.97
CA ALA A 241 -3.37 -2.48 16.67
C ALA A 241 -3.09 -3.84 16.01
N ARG A 242 -2.26 -3.90 14.95
CA ARG A 242 -1.97 -5.12 14.18
C ARG A 242 -1.60 -6.33 15.04
N GLU A 243 -0.74 -6.16 16.03
CA GLU A 243 -0.28 -7.26 16.88
C GLU A 243 -1.06 -7.36 18.21
N ALA A 244 -2.14 -6.59 18.35
CA ALA A 244 -2.94 -6.46 19.56
C ALA A 244 -4.38 -6.99 19.41
N HIS A 245 -4.63 -7.87 18.42
CA HIS A 245 -5.97 -8.39 18.12
C HIS A 245 -6.64 -8.97 19.37
N ASP A 246 -5.99 -9.91 20.05
CA ASP A 246 -6.55 -10.59 21.21
C ASP A 246 -6.78 -9.63 22.38
N GLU A 247 -5.88 -8.66 22.56
CA GLU A 247 -6.01 -7.62 23.56
C GLU A 247 -7.19 -6.68 23.26
N VAL A 248 -7.42 -6.32 22.00
CA VAL A 248 -8.57 -5.49 21.56
C VAL A 248 -9.89 -6.24 21.81
N VAL A 249 -9.97 -7.50 21.40
CA VAL A 249 -11.17 -8.33 21.65
C VAL A 249 -11.42 -8.52 23.15
N ARG A 250 -10.37 -8.76 23.93
CA ARG A 250 -10.47 -8.84 25.40
C ARG A 250 -10.92 -7.52 26.02
N LEU A 251 -10.39 -6.39 25.57
CA LEU A 251 -10.80 -5.06 26.04
C LEU A 251 -12.29 -4.83 25.76
N ALA A 252 -12.73 -5.11 24.54
CA ALA A 252 -14.14 -5.00 24.13
C ALA A 252 -15.05 -5.90 24.97
N ALA A 253 -14.61 -7.14 25.25
CA ALA A 253 -15.32 -8.06 26.13
C ALA A 253 -15.49 -7.51 27.55
N MET A 254 -14.43 -6.96 28.15
CA MET A 254 -14.43 -6.40 29.50
C MET A 254 -15.29 -5.14 29.59
N LEU A 255 -15.21 -4.27 28.59
CA LEU A 255 -15.91 -2.97 28.58
C LEU A 255 -17.33 -3.05 28.02
N LYS A 256 -17.72 -4.18 27.39
CA LYS A 256 -18.94 -4.31 26.59
C LYS A 256 -19.04 -3.20 25.55
N ALA A 257 -17.92 -2.97 24.86
CA ALA A 257 -17.74 -1.87 23.92
C ALA A 257 -17.71 -2.36 22.46
N PRO A 258 -18.39 -1.71 21.51
CA PRO A 258 -18.24 -1.99 20.10
C PRO A 258 -16.84 -1.58 19.60
N VAL A 259 -16.33 -2.32 18.59
CA VAL A 259 -15.03 -2.10 17.96
C VAL A 259 -15.21 -1.65 16.52
N ALA A 260 -14.79 -0.44 16.25
CA ALA A 260 -14.65 0.11 14.91
C ALA A 260 -13.18 0.15 14.50
N TYR A 261 -12.90 0.25 13.20
CA TYR A 261 -11.53 0.28 12.70
C TYR A 261 -11.38 1.13 11.45
N THR A 262 -10.11 1.48 11.15
CA THR A 262 -9.75 2.10 9.88
C THR A 262 -9.66 1.03 8.79
N PHE A 263 -9.79 1.43 7.52
CA PHE A 263 -9.62 0.48 6.41
C PHE A 263 -8.28 -0.28 6.48
N LYS A 264 -7.18 0.41 6.75
CA LYS A 264 -5.85 -0.21 6.87
C LYS A 264 -5.76 -1.25 7.98
N ALA A 265 -6.58 -1.12 9.03
CA ALA A 265 -6.62 -2.06 10.15
C ALA A 265 -7.61 -3.23 9.96
N LYS A 266 -8.44 -3.19 8.91
CA LYS A 266 -9.52 -4.17 8.71
C LYS A 266 -9.05 -5.61 8.85
N MET A 267 -8.01 -6.00 8.10
CA MET A 267 -7.53 -7.38 8.06
C MET A 267 -6.91 -7.85 9.39
N GLU A 268 -6.58 -6.91 10.26
CA GLU A 268 -5.93 -7.17 11.55
C GLU A 268 -6.93 -7.19 12.74
N VAL A 269 -8.11 -6.59 12.57
CA VAL A 269 -9.06 -6.37 13.70
C VAL A 269 -10.41 -7.05 13.48
N GLN A 270 -10.83 -7.25 12.23
CA GLN A 270 -12.17 -7.75 11.91
C GLN A 270 -12.38 -9.23 12.25
N TYR A 271 -11.40 -10.10 11.92
CA TYR A 271 -11.56 -11.55 12.07
C TYR A 271 -11.80 -11.95 13.53
N ASP A 272 -12.60 -13.00 13.76
CA ASP A 272 -12.90 -13.56 15.09
C ASP A 272 -13.22 -12.51 16.17
N ASN A 273 -13.80 -11.37 15.76
CA ASN A 273 -14.14 -10.27 16.64
C ASN A 273 -15.67 -10.10 16.75
N PRO A 274 -16.31 -10.64 17.81
CA PRO A 274 -17.77 -10.57 17.99
C PRO A 274 -18.27 -9.18 18.41
N TYR A 275 -17.40 -8.21 18.55
CA TYR A 275 -17.68 -6.83 18.94
C TYR A 275 -17.54 -5.84 17.79
N GLU A 276 -17.18 -6.34 16.59
CA GLU A 276 -16.97 -5.47 15.43
C GLU A 276 -18.25 -4.79 14.96
N ILE A 277 -18.11 -3.55 14.52
CA ILE A 277 -19.18 -2.74 13.94
C ILE A 277 -18.77 -2.08 12.62
N GLY A 278 -17.73 -2.60 12.00
CA GLY A 278 -17.22 -2.14 10.71
C GLY A 278 -16.22 -0.98 10.80
N MET A 279 -16.01 -0.32 9.67
CA MET A 279 -15.05 0.77 9.52
C MET A 279 -15.74 2.11 9.30
N THR A 280 -15.02 3.22 9.61
CA THR A 280 -15.44 4.58 9.26
C THR A 280 -14.43 5.26 8.33
N GLY A 281 -14.77 6.44 7.84
CA GLY A 281 -14.02 7.21 6.84
C GLY A 281 -14.69 7.19 5.47
N LEU A 282 -14.01 7.67 4.43
CA LEU A 282 -14.57 7.79 3.07
C LEU A 282 -15.14 6.47 2.51
N LEU A 283 -14.49 5.34 2.85
CA LEU A 283 -14.90 4.01 2.41
C LEU A 283 -15.82 3.30 3.40
N GLY A 284 -16.07 3.94 4.56
CA GLY A 284 -16.66 3.34 5.73
C GLY A 284 -18.15 3.10 5.67
N LEU A 285 -18.70 2.71 6.81
CA LEU A 285 -20.09 2.32 7.01
C LEU A 285 -20.72 3.21 8.09
N PRO A 286 -22.02 3.51 8.01
CA PRO A 286 -22.70 4.38 8.98
C PRO A 286 -22.72 3.81 10.40
N SER A 287 -22.66 2.50 10.59
CA SER A 287 -22.62 1.85 11.92
C SER A 287 -21.46 2.31 12.78
N ALA A 288 -20.22 2.27 12.23
CA ALA A 288 -19.04 2.72 12.96
C ALA A 288 -19.07 4.24 13.23
N TYR A 289 -19.46 5.02 12.22
CA TYR A 289 -19.62 6.47 12.38
C TYR A 289 -20.61 6.82 13.50
N GLY A 290 -21.82 6.22 13.46
CA GLY A 290 -22.87 6.45 14.46
C GLY A 290 -22.42 6.07 15.88
N ALA A 291 -21.83 4.91 16.05
CA ALA A 291 -21.35 4.45 17.36
C ALA A 291 -20.30 5.40 17.96
N MET A 292 -19.35 5.90 17.16
CA MET A 292 -18.35 6.85 17.61
C MET A 292 -18.97 8.17 18.08
N HIS A 293 -20.00 8.67 17.38
CA HIS A 293 -20.69 9.92 17.72
C HIS A 293 -21.67 9.79 18.88
N GLU A 294 -22.19 8.59 19.13
CA GLU A 294 -23.07 8.32 20.27
C GLU A 294 -22.31 8.00 21.58
N SER A 295 -21.00 7.77 21.49
CA SER A 295 -20.16 7.49 22.66
C SER A 295 -19.92 8.72 23.51
N ASP A 296 -19.76 8.52 24.81
CA ASP A 296 -19.22 9.52 25.73
C ASP A 296 -17.71 9.38 25.96
N LEU A 297 -17.14 8.23 25.55
CA LEU A 297 -15.70 8.01 25.47
C LEU A 297 -15.32 7.23 24.19
N LEU A 298 -14.42 7.79 23.41
CA LEU A 298 -13.80 7.15 22.26
C LEU A 298 -12.33 6.80 22.57
N LEU A 299 -11.98 5.51 22.45
CA LEU A 299 -10.61 5.03 22.61
C LEU A 299 -9.97 4.87 21.23
N LEU A 300 -9.04 5.74 20.88
CA LEU A 300 -8.26 5.66 19.65
C LEU A 300 -7.01 4.81 19.92
N LEU A 301 -6.89 3.66 19.26
CA LEU A 301 -5.81 2.71 19.45
C LEU A 301 -4.95 2.58 18.18
N GLY A 302 -3.75 3.17 18.22
CA GLY A 302 -2.76 3.06 17.14
C GLY A 302 -3.24 3.63 15.81
N THR A 303 -3.88 4.81 15.83
CA THR A 303 -4.42 5.45 14.63
C THR A 303 -4.08 6.94 14.54
N ASP A 304 -3.55 7.35 13.39
CA ASP A 304 -3.47 8.74 12.92
C ASP A 304 -4.49 8.94 11.79
N PHE A 305 -5.77 8.63 12.07
CA PHE A 305 -6.86 8.66 11.09
C PHE A 305 -6.98 10.04 10.43
N PRO A 306 -6.81 10.15 9.09
CA PRO A 306 -6.55 11.44 8.45
C PRO A 306 -7.77 12.36 8.31
N TYR A 307 -8.98 11.83 8.51
CA TYR A 307 -10.22 12.55 8.23
C TYR A 307 -10.88 13.01 9.53
N ASP A 308 -10.50 14.18 10.02
CA ASP A 308 -11.03 14.80 11.23
C ASP A 308 -12.56 14.98 11.22
N CYS A 309 -13.15 15.22 10.05
CA CYS A 309 -14.60 15.38 9.88
C CYS A 309 -15.43 14.12 10.26
N PHE A 310 -14.80 12.95 10.36
CA PHE A 310 -15.46 11.71 10.82
C PHE A 310 -15.28 11.47 12.32
N LEU A 311 -14.47 12.26 13.01
CA LEU A 311 -14.28 12.15 14.46
C LEU A 311 -15.30 13.00 15.23
N PRO A 312 -15.82 12.54 16.38
CA PRO A 312 -16.81 13.30 17.15
C PRO A 312 -16.15 14.51 17.85
N SER A 313 -16.85 15.65 17.88
CA SER A 313 -16.41 16.89 18.55
C SER A 313 -16.79 16.94 20.03
N GLU A 314 -17.89 16.29 20.42
CA GLU A 314 -18.48 16.36 21.76
C GLU A 314 -18.10 15.18 22.67
N CYS A 315 -17.43 14.16 22.11
CA CYS A 315 -17.02 12.97 22.83
C CYS A 315 -15.65 13.18 23.50
N ARG A 316 -15.48 12.65 24.71
CA ARG A 316 -14.16 12.54 25.34
C ARG A 316 -13.30 11.56 24.54
N ILE A 317 -12.05 11.89 24.29
CA ILE A 317 -11.16 11.04 23.49
C ILE A 317 -9.90 10.72 24.29
N ALA A 318 -9.58 9.44 24.42
CA ALA A 318 -8.26 8.96 24.83
C ALA A 318 -7.56 8.34 23.62
N GLN A 319 -6.29 8.66 23.40
CA GLN A 319 -5.50 8.16 22.27
C GLN A 319 -4.23 7.48 22.75
N VAL A 320 -4.03 6.24 22.30
CA VAL A 320 -2.78 5.48 22.44
C VAL A 320 -2.09 5.43 21.10
N ASP A 321 -0.87 5.90 21.03
CA ASP A 321 -0.04 5.81 19.81
C ASP A 321 1.43 5.64 20.17
N ILE A 322 2.15 4.82 19.41
CA ILE A 322 3.59 4.61 19.57
C ILE A 322 4.40 5.86 19.18
N ARG A 323 3.80 6.76 18.39
CA ARG A 323 4.38 8.03 17.94
C ARG A 323 3.71 9.20 18.66
N PRO A 324 4.32 9.73 19.73
CA PRO A 324 3.72 10.78 20.54
C PRO A 324 3.38 12.06 19.76
N GLU A 325 4.13 12.36 18.70
CA GLU A 325 3.88 13.52 17.84
C GLU A 325 2.57 13.42 17.03
N ARG A 326 1.90 12.27 17.02
CA ARG A 326 0.60 12.05 16.35
C ARG A 326 -0.58 12.21 17.29
N ILE A 327 -0.34 12.17 18.60
CA ILE A 327 -1.39 12.31 19.60
C ILE A 327 -1.99 13.72 19.54
N GLY A 328 -3.32 13.79 19.43
CA GLY A 328 -4.04 15.05 19.34
C GLY A 328 -4.00 15.77 18.00
N ARG A 329 -3.35 15.18 16.97
CA ARG A 329 -3.22 15.81 15.64
C ARG A 329 -4.56 16.01 14.93
N ARG A 330 -5.53 15.09 15.16
CA ARG A 330 -6.78 15.00 14.40
C ARG A 330 -8.03 15.33 15.20
N ALA A 331 -7.96 15.23 16.50
CA ALA A 331 -9.08 15.49 17.40
C ALA A 331 -8.59 16.14 18.70
N ARG A 332 -9.51 16.75 19.43
CA ARG A 332 -9.23 17.23 20.79
C ARG A 332 -9.14 16.04 21.73
N VAL A 333 -7.94 15.55 21.96
CA VAL A 333 -7.67 14.43 22.87
C VAL A 333 -7.61 14.94 24.30
N GLU A 334 -8.36 14.31 25.22
CA GLU A 334 -8.35 14.63 26.65
C GLU A 334 -7.18 13.94 27.35
N LEU A 335 -6.85 12.69 26.93
CA LEU A 335 -5.75 11.93 27.48
C LEU A 335 -4.95 11.26 26.34
N GLY A 336 -3.70 11.64 26.18
CA GLY A 336 -2.77 11.02 25.24
C GLY A 336 -1.76 10.12 25.94
N LEU A 337 -1.56 8.91 25.42
CA LEU A 337 -0.63 7.92 25.96
C LEU A 337 0.34 7.46 24.88
N ALA A 338 1.64 7.72 25.12
CA ALA A 338 2.70 7.25 24.23
C ALA A 338 3.04 5.79 24.54
N GLY A 339 2.73 4.87 23.60
CA GLY A 339 2.99 3.45 23.81
C GLY A 339 2.49 2.57 22.67
N ASP A 340 3.04 1.35 22.64
CA ASP A 340 2.52 0.27 21.82
C ASP A 340 1.13 -0.15 22.32
N VAL A 341 0.19 -0.45 21.41
CA VAL A 341 -1.20 -0.78 21.76
C VAL A 341 -1.26 -2.05 22.61
N LYS A 342 -0.57 -3.11 22.21
CA LYS A 342 -0.56 -4.39 22.91
C LYS A 342 -0.01 -4.25 24.32
N GLU A 343 1.16 -3.67 24.46
CA GLU A 343 1.83 -3.48 25.75
C GLU A 343 1.03 -2.56 26.67
N THR A 344 0.40 -1.53 26.10
CA THR A 344 -0.47 -0.62 26.84
C THR A 344 -1.70 -1.34 27.39
N LEU A 345 -2.40 -2.13 26.55
CA LEU A 345 -3.59 -2.87 26.96
C LEU A 345 -3.27 -3.95 27.99
N GLN A 346 -2.17 -4.69 27.82
CA GLN A 346 -1.73 -5.69 28.80
C GLN A 346 -1.46 -5.08 30.17
N ALA A 347 -0.82 -3.90 30.22
CA ALA A 347 -0.57 -3.17 31.46
C ALA A 347 -1.84 -2.55 32.07
N LEU A 348 -2.83 -2.23 31.23
CA LEU A 348 -4.09 -1.60 31.66
C LEU A 348 -5.08 -2.63 32.26
N PHE A 349 -5.14 -3.86 31.76
CA PHE A 349 -6.12 -4.87 32.18
C PHE A 349 -6.25 -5.05 33.69
N PRO A 350 -5.18 -5.11 34.49
CA PRO A 350 -5.30 -5.26 35.94
C PRO A 350 -5.98 -4.10 36.65
N MET A 351 -6.08 -2.93 35.99
CA MET A 351 -6.68 -1.70 36.55
C MET A 351 -8.15 -1.55 36.16
N LEU A 352 -8.64 -2.38 35.21
CA LEU A 352 -9.99 -2.33 34.69
C LEU A 352 -10.94 -3.23 35.50
N ARG A 353 -12.23 -2.83 35.56
CA ARG A 353 -13.32 -3.65 36.06
C ARG A 353 -14.18 -4.10 34.90
N GLU A 354 -14.57 -5.38 34.90
CA GLU A 354 -15.51 -5.89 33.92
C GLU A 354 -16.89 -5.27 34.10
N ARG A 355 -17.51 -4.85 32.98
CA ARG A 355 -18.85 -4.29 32.94
C ARG A 355 -19.88 -5.37 32.68
N SER A 356 -21.10 -5.18 33.15
CA SER A 356 -22.26 -6.06 32.91
C SER A 356 -23.25 -5.48 31.89
N ASP A 357 -23.34 -4.14 31.79
CA ASP A 357 -24.27 -3.49 30.88
C ASP A 357 -23.81 -3.62 29.42
N ARG A 358 -24.69 -4.18 28.57
CA ARG A 358 -24.47 -4.42 27.15
C ARG A 358 -25.42 -3.61 26.25
N VAL A 359 -26.30 -2.78 26.83
CA VAL A 359 -27.37 -2.10 26.08
C VAL A 359 -26.81 -1.33 24.87
N PHE A 360 -25.72 -0.58 25.07
CA PHE A 360 -25.08 0.17 24.01
C PHE A 360 -24.48 -0.78 22.96
N LEU A 361 -23.68 -1.75 23.38
CA LEU A 361 -23.05 -2.74 22.51
C LEU A 361 -24.09 -3.50 21.66
N ASP A 362 -25.10 -4.07 22.31
CA ASP A 362 -26.10 -4.91 21.62
C ASP A 362 -26.91 -4.10 20.60
N ARG A 363 -27.18 -2.81 20.88
CA ARG A 363 -27.79 -1.91 19.91
C ARG A 363 -26.88 -1.68 18.70
N GLN A 364 -25.59 -1.40 18.89
CA GLN A 364 -24.65 -1.15 17.80
C GLN A 364 -24.42 -2.41 16.96
N LEU A 365 -24.30 -3.57 17.58
CA LEU A 365 -24.20 -4.85 16.88
C LEU A 365 -25.46 -5.15 16.05
N LYS A 366 -26.65 -4.82 16.56
CA LYS A 366 -27.89 -4.99 15.79
C LYS A 366 -27.93 -4.07 14.55
N ILE A 367 -27.49 -2.81 14.68
CA ILE A 367 -27.39 -1.88 13.54
C ILE A 367 -26.41 -2.42 12.51
N TYR A 368 -25.22 -2.85 12.94
CA TYR A 368 -24.22 -3.40 12.05
C TYR A 368 -24.67 -4.70 11.36
N GLY A 369 -25.33 -5.60 12.11
CA GLY A 369 -25.89 -6.83 11.54
C GLY A 369 -26.91 -6.55 10.42
N ALA A 370 -27.84 -5.63 10.66
CA ALA A 370 -28.81 -5.24 9.63
C ALA A 370 -28.15 -4.65 8.39
N LEU A 371 -27.08 -3.85 8.57
CA LEU A 371 -26.30 -3.30 7.46
C LEU A 371 -25.57 -4.39 6.68
N CYS A 372 -24.99 -5.38 7.36
CA CYS A 372 -24.34 -6.53 6.71
C CYS A 372 -25.34 -7.35 5.88
N ASP A 373 -26.56 -7.55 6.39
CA ASP A 373 -27.64 -8.24 5.66
C ASP A 373 -28.05 -7.46 4.40
N ASP A 374 -28.17 -6.14 4.49
CA ASP A 374 -28.48 -5.30 3.33
C ASP A 374 -27.32 -5.33 2.30
N MET A 375 -26.08 -5.24 2.74
CA MET A 375 -24.88 -5.36 1.87
C MET A 375 -24.83 -6.74 1.17
N ALA A 376 -25.12 -7.82 1.87
CA ALA A 376 -25.18 -9.16 1.30
C ALA A 376 -26.30 -9.27 0.26
N ALA A 377 -27.46 -8.68 0.54
CA ALA A 377 -28.58 -8.64 -0.42
C ALA A 377 -28.25 -7.82 -1.67
N VAL A 378 -27.49 -6.73 -1.54
CA VAL A 378 -26.98 -5.96 -2.69
C VAL A 378 -25.99 -6.78 -3.49
N ALA A 379 -24.99 -7.38 -2.82
CA ALA A 379 -23.94 -8.17 -3.46
C ALA A 379 -24.47 -9.46 -4.12
N SER A 380 -25.64 -9.96 -3.73
CA SER A 380 -26.28 -11.10 -4.40
C SER A 380 -26.81 -10.78 -5.81
N LYS A 381 -26.95 -9.50 -6.13
CA LYS A 381 -27.43 -9.04 -7.43
C LYS A 381 -26.28 -8.96 -8.42
N ARG A 382 -26.30 -9.81 -9.43
CA ARG A 382 -25.21 -9.91 -10.43
C ARG A 382 -25.00 -8.64 -11.26
N GLY A 383 -26.03 -7.80 -11.38
CA GLY A 383 -26.06 -6.59 -12.19
C GLY A 383 -27.39 -6.40 -12.90
N SER A 384 -27.47 -5.37 -13.73
CA SER A 384 -28.67 -5.06 -14.52
C SER A 384 -28.30 -4.44 -15.87
N ALA A 385 -29.14 -4.67 -16.89
CA ALA A 385 -29.01 -4.08 -18.24
C ALA A 385 -27.61 -4.32 -18.90
N GLY A 386 -27.00 -5.49 -18.65
CA GLY A 386 -25.72 -5.87 -19.23
C GLY A 386 -24.50 -5.39 -18.43
N ASN A 387 -24.68 -4.61 -17.36
CA ASN A 387 -23.59 -4.16 -16.50
C ASN A 387 -23.41 -5.09 -15.29
N ILE A 388 -22.17 -5.43 -14.95
CA ILE A 388 -21.84 -6.27 -13.80
C ILE A 388 -21.77 -5.40 -12.54
N ALA A 389 -22.46 -5.82 -11.47
CA ALA A 389 -22.38 -5.14 -10.18
C ALA A 389 -21.00 -5.36 -9.54
N PRO A 390 -20.23 -4.31 -9.24
CA PRO A 390 -18.88 -4.46 -8.67
C PRO A 390 -18.89 -5.09 -7.27
N GLU A 391 -19.98 -4.95 -6.51
CA GLU A 391 -20.20 -5.60 -5.21
C GLU A 391 -20.23 -7.13 -5.36
N TYR A 392 -20.91 -7.62 -6.39
CA TYR A 392 -20.96 -9.04 -6.71
C TYR A 392 -19.59 -9.56 -7.12
N VAL A 393 -18.83 -8.81 -7.93
CA VAL A 393 -17.45 -9.14 -8.31
C VAL A 393 -16.56 -9.28 -7.07
N ALA A 394 -16.60 -8.31 -6.16
CA ALA A 394 -15.80 -8.34 -4.95
C ALA A 394 -16.17 -9.55 -4.04
N THR A 395 -17.45 -9.90 -3.96
CA THR A 395 -17.92 -11.08 -3.21
C THR A 395 -17.47 -12.39 -3.85
N LEU A 396 -17.45 -12.47 -5.19
CA LEU A 396 -16.91 -13.63 -5.90
C LEU A 396 -15.40 -13.77 -5.61
N ILE A 397 -14.64 -12.68 -5.68
CA ILE A 397 -13.21 -12.67 -5.36
C ILE A 397 -12.98 -13.12 -3.91
N ASP A 398 -13.78 -12.62 -2.95
CA ASP A 398 -13.71 -13.03 -1.54
C ASP A 398 -13.91 -14.54 -1.36
N THR A 399 -14.80 -15.13 -2.17
CA THR A 399 -15.12 -16.57 -2.11
C THR A 399 -14.05 -17.43 -2.79
N LEU A 400 -13.46 -16.96 -3.89
CA LEU A 400 -12.47 -17.68 -4.67
C LEU A 400 -11.06 -17.60 -4.08
N ALA A 401 -10.71 -16.47 -3.49
CA ALA A 401 -9.40 -16.25 -2.92
C ALA A 401 -9.17 -17.07 -1.66
N SER A 402 -7.95 -17.59 -1.51
CA SER A 402 -7.56 -18.38 -0.35
C SER A 402 -7.65 -17.60 0.97
N ASP A 403 -7.75 -18.33 2.09
CA ASP A 403 -7.77 -17.73 3.44
C ASP A 403 -6.46 -17.03 3.82
N SER A 404 -5.42 -17.16 3.04
CA SER A 404 -4.13 -16.50 3.25
C SER A 404 -3.74 -15.58 2.09
N ALA A 405 -4.67 -15.24 1.20
CA ALA A 405 -4.41 -14.38 0.06
C ALA A 405 -3.90 -12.99 0.49
N ILE A 406 -3.00 -12.45 -0.31
CA ILE A 406 -2.56 -11.05 -0.21
C ILE A 406 -3.28 -10.27 -1.30
N PHE A 407 -4.09 -9.32 -0.89
CA PHE A 407 -4.74 -8.39 -1.79
C PHE A 407 -3.91 -7.12 -1.91
N THR A 408 -3.66 -6.68 -3.15
CA THR A 408 -3.18 -5.33 -3.41
C THR A 408 -4.30 -4.55 -4.08
N VAL A 409 -4.55 -3.33 -3.60
CA VAL A 409 -5.77 -2.60 -3.98
C VAL A 409 -5.43 -1.21 -4.46
N ASP A 410 -5.87 -0.89 -5.67
CA ASP A 410 -5.63 0.40 -6.29
C ASP A 410 -6.49 1.51 -5.68
N THR A 411 -6.04 2.75 -5.76
CA THR A 411 -6.84 3.91 -5.36
C THR A 411 -7.90 4.18 -6.40
N GLY A 412 -9.17 4.07 -6.02
CA GLY A 412 -10.32 4.21 -6.89
C GLY A 412 -11.55 3.47 -6.36
N MET A 413 -12.57 3.29 -7.20
CA MET A 413 -13.79 2.56 -6.81
C MET A 413 -13.50 1.10 -6.44
N CYS A 414 -12.51 0.44 -7.04
CA CYS A 414 -12.09 -0.91 -6.65
C CYS A 414 -11.66 -1.00 -5.18
N CYS A 415 -11.08 0.07 -4.63
CA CYS A 415 -10.76 0.17 -3.21
C CYS A 415 -12.00 0.08 -2.31
N VAL A 416 -13.09 0.75 -2.70
CA VAL A 416 -14.36 0.70 -1.96
C VAL A 416 -14.92 -0.71 -1.90
N TRP A 417 -14.92 -1.40 -3.04
CA TRP A 417 -15.43 -2.75 -3.15
C TRP A 417 -14.57 -3.74 -2.36
N GLY A 418 -13.24 -3.63 -2.45
CA GLY A 418 -12.31 -4.40 -1.62
C GLY A 418 -12.51 -4.14 -0.12
N ALA A 419 -12.64 -2.87 0.27
CA ALA A 419 -12.85 -2.47 1.65
C ALA A 419 -14.13 -3.05 2.26
N ARG A 420 -15.22 -3.05 1.51
CA ARG A 420 -16.55 -3.43 2.00
C ARG A 420 -16.80 -4.93 1.95
N TYR A 421 -16.32 -5.64 0.91
CA TYR A 421 -16.74 -7.01 0.62
C TYR A 421 -15.67 -8.09 0.83
N LEU A 422 -14.38 -7.74 0.91
CA LEU A 422 -13.35 -8.73 1.27
C LEU A 422 -13.33 -8.94 2.78
N ARG A 423 -13.44 -10.18 3.25
CA ARG A 423 -13.45 -10.55 4.67
C ARG A 423 -12.04 -10.79 5.19
N ALA A 424 -11.80 -10.41 6.43
CA ALA A 424 -10.60 -10.77 7.17
C ALA A 424 -10.69 -12.22 7.67
N THR A 425 -9.55 -12.93 7.65
CA THR A 425 -9.42 -14.33 8.12
C THR A 425 -8.32 -14.49 9.18
N GLY A 426 -7.69 -13.39 9.59
CA GLY A 426 -6.49 -13.40 10.42
C GLY A 426 -5.20 -13.75 9.66
N ARG A 427 -5.30 -14.31 8.44
CA ARG A 427 -4.15 -14.66 7.58
C ARG A 427 -4.08 -13.84 6.31
N ARG A 428 -5.20 -13.33 5.81
CA ARG A 428 -5.25 -12.41 4.68
C ARG A 428 -4.56 -11.10 5.00
N ARG A 429 -3.97 -10.48 4.00
CA ARG A 429 -3.38 -9.13 4.07
C ARG A 429 -3.95 -8.26 2.97
N MET A 430 -4.00 -6.96 3.22
CA MET A 430 -4.44 -5.97 2.24
C MET A 430 -3.45 -4.81 2.21
N LEU A 431 -2.85 -4.61 1.05
CA LEU A 431 -1.85 -3.57 0.79
C LEU A 431 -2.41 -2.55 -0.22
N GLY A 432 -2.00 -1.31 -0.09
CA GLY A 432 -2.43 -0.24 -1.00
C GLY A 432 -2.01 1.13 -0.52
N SER A 433 -2.14 2.12 -1.38
CA SER A 433 -1.78 3.52 -1.13
C SER A 433 -2.85 4.25 -0.30
N PHE A 434 -3.12 3.75 0.92
CA PHE A 434 -4.25 4.25 1.72
C PHE A 434 -4.03 5.60 2.41
N ASN A 435 -2.77 6.04 2.55
CA ASN A 435 -2.41 7.32 3.18
C ASN A 435 -1.92 8.37 2.17
N HIS A 436 -1.38 7.93 1.05
CA HIS A 436 -0.94 8.82 -0.03
C HIS A 436 -2.00 8.94 -1.13
N GLY A 437 -2.74 7.86 -1.40
CA GLY A 437 -3.85 7.87 -2.34
C GLY A 437 -3.43 7.81 -3.80
N SER A 438 -2.26 7.23 -4.09
CA SER A 438 -1.80 7.10 -5.47
C SER A 438 -2.60 6.06 -6.23
N MET A 439 -3.03 6.38 -7.43
CA MET A 439 -3.44 5.39 -8.43
C MET A 439 -2.22 4.58 -8.88
N ALA A 440 -2.44 3.49 -9.61
CA ALA A 440 -1.42 2.60 -10.18
C ALA A 440 -0.60 1.77 -9.18
N ASN A 441 -0.93 1.79 -7.90
CA ASN A 441 -0.16 1.09 -6.87
C ASN A 441 -0.39 -0.44 -6.84
N ALA A 442 -1.59 -0.93 -7.23
CA ALA A 442 -1.97 -2.33 -7.02
C ALA A 442 -1.08 -3.32 -7.77
N LEU A 443 -0.82 -3.10 -9.05
CA LEU A 443 0.04 -3.97 -9.87
C LEU A 443 1.49 -4.02 -9.34
N PRO A 444 2.18 -2.89 -9.11
CA PRO A 444 3.52 -2.90 -8.54
C PRO A 444 3.60 -3.50 -7.15
N MET A 445 2.65 -3.19 -6.26
CA MET A 445 2.59 -3.80 -4.93
C MET A 445 2.38 -5.31 -4.99
N ALA A 446 1.64 -5.83 -5.99
CA ALA A 446 1.49 -7.26 -6.19
C ALA A 446 2.81 -7.92 -6.61
N ILE A 447 3.66 -7.24 -7.38
CA ILE A 447 5.02 -7.70 -7.68
C ILE A 447 5.82 -7.83 -6.38
N GLY A 448 5.84 -6.80 -5.54
CA GLY A 448 6.53 -6.81 -4.25
C GLY A 448 6.00 -7.91 -3.32
N ALA A 449 4.68 -8.08 -3.22
CA ALA A 449 4.04 -9.10 -2.41
C ALA A 449 4.39 -10.52 -2.88
N ALA A 450 4.42 -10.76 -4.18
CA ALA A 450 4.76 -12.07 -4.76
C ALA A 450 6.24 -12.46 -4.51
N PHE A 451 7.15 -11.49 -4.50
CA PHE A 451 8.54 -11.72 -4.10
C PHE A 451 8.68 -11.90 -2.59
N ALA A 452 7.94 -11.12 -1.79
CA ALA A 452 7.99 -11.21 -0.33
C ALA A 452 7.45 -12.54 0.20
N ARG A 453 6.48 -13.13 -0.46
CA ARG A 453 5.77 -14.36 -0.03
C ARG A 453 5.64 -15.35 -1.20
N PRO A 454 6.74 -16.01 -1.62
CA PRO A 454 6.69 -17.01 -2.67
C PRO A 454 5.72 -18.14 -2.32
N GLY A 455 4.84 -18.49 -3.27
CA GLY A 455 3.84 -19.54 -3.10
C GLY A 455 2.55 -19.13 -2.39
N GLN A 456 2.47 -17.91 -1.86
CA GLN A 456 1.22 -17.35 -1.36
C GLN A 456 0.44 -16.69 -2.50
N GLU A 457 -0.87 -16.84 -2.51
CA GLU A 457 -1.74 -16.24 -3.52
C GLU A 457 -1.73 -14.72 -3.41
N VAL A 458 -1.51 -14.05 -4.54
CA VAL A 458 -1.55 -12.58 -4.65
C VAL A 458 -2.62 -12.17 -5.65
N VAL A 459 -3.55 -11.33 -5.21
CA VAL A 459 -4.67 -10.82 -6.01
C VAL A 459 -4.58 -9.29 -6.08
N ALA A 460 -4.35 -8.76 -7.28
CA ALA A 460 -4.32 -7.32 -7.53
C ALA A 460 -5.71 -6.84 -7.97
N LEU A 461 -6.36 -5.99 -7.17
CA LEU A 461 -7.60 -5.31 -7.52
C LEU A 461 -7.25 -3.96 -8.14
N CYS A 462 -7.26 -3.91 -9.47
CA CYS A 462 -6.87 -2.73 -10.22
C CYS A 462 -8.11 -1.95 -10.70
N GLY A 463 -8.06 -0.63 -10.62
CA GLY A 463 -8.92 0.20 -11.45
C GLY A 463 -8.37 0.25 -12.89
N ASP A 464 -9.25 0.39 -13.86
CA ASP A 464 -8.88 0.55 -15.28
C ASP A 464 -7.91 1.73 -15.50
N GLY A 465 -8.20 2.86 -14.87
CA GLY A 465 -7.34 4.04 -14.90
C GLY A 465 -5.98 3.82 -14.24
N GLY A 466 -5.97 3.19 -13.06
CA GLY A 466 -4.73 2.91 -12.34
C GLY A 466 -3.84 1.90 -13.06
N LEU A 467 -4.41 0.80 -13.55
CA LEU A 467 -3.65 -0.19 -14.32
C LEU A 467 -3.00 0.44 -15.56
N SER A 468 -3.72 1.33 -16.25
CA SER A 468 -3.24 1.98 -17.47
C SER A 468 -1.98 2.82 -17.25
N MET A 469 -1.79 3.40 -16.05
CA MET A 469 -0.66 4.29 -15.76
C MET A 469 0.69 3.54 -15.69
N LEU A 470 0.73 2.33 -15.12
CA LEU A 470 1.95 1.52 -14.97
C LEU A 470 1.82 0.15 -15.67
N LEU A 471 1.06 0.09 -16.75
CA LEU A 471 0.76 -1.12 -17.52
C LEU A 471 2.01 -1.87 -17.97
N GLY A 472 3.13 -1.17 -18.20
CA GLY A 472 4.41 -1.74 -18.64
C GLY A 472 4.94 -2.82 -17.69
N ASP A 473 4.63 -2.76 -16.41
CA ASP A 473 5.11 -3.73 -15.42
C ASP A 473 4.36 -5.09 -15.44
N LEU A 474 3.37 -5.26 -16.31
CA LEU A 474 2.92 -6.61 -16.71
C LEU A 474 4.08 -7.43 -17.28
N ALA A 475 5.05 -6.78 -17.97
CA ALA A 475 6.25 -7.45 -18.45
C ALA A 475 7.14 -7.97 -17.32
N THR A 476 7.22 -7.26 -16.20
CA THR A 476 7.92 -7.73 -14.98
C THR A 476 7.27 -8.99 -14.42
N ILE A 477 5.95 -9.05 -14.36
CA ILE A 477 5.21 -10.25 -13.93
C ILE A 477 5.55 -11.45 -14.81
N VAL A 478 5.59 -11.26 -16.13
CA VAL A 478 5.92 -12.32 -17.10
C VAL A 478 7.37 -12.76 -16.96
N GLU A 479 8.31 -11.81 -16.91
CA GLU A 479 9.74 -12.09 -16.81
C GLU A 479 10.07 -12.98 -15.61
N TYR A 480 9.46 -12.69 -14.46
CA TYR A 480 9.68 -13.44 -13.23
C TYR A 480 8.66 -14.55 -12.99
N LYS A 481 7.70 -14.75 -13.89
CA LYS A 481 6.63 -15.77 -13.80
C LYS A 481 5.86 -15.69 -12.48
N LEU A 482 5.55 -14.48 -12.01
CA LEU A 482 4.86 -14.26 -10.75
C LEU A 482 3.39 -14.69 -10.86
N PRO A 483 2.88 -15.57 -10.00
CA PRO A 483 1.53 -16.13 -10.10
C PRO A 483 0.46 -15.14 -9.56
N VAL A 484 0.46 -13.91 -10.07
CA VAL A 484 -0.46 -12.85 -9.65
C VAL A 484 -1.78 -12.95 -10.41
N LYS A 485 -2.89 -12.85 -9.69
CA LYS A 485 -4.24 -12.69 -10.25
C LYS A 485 -4.58 -11.21 -10.33
N ILE A 486 -4.63 -10.66 -11.52
CA ILE A 486 -4.92 -9.25 -11.78
C ILE A 486 -6.38 -9.13 -12.18
N VAL A 487 -7.22 -8.52 -11.32
CA VAL A 487 -8.63 -8.27 -11.60
C VAL A 487 -8.84 -6.79 -11.83
N VAL A 488 -9.25 -6.43 -13.04
CA VAL A 488 -9.49 -5.05 -13.47
C VAL A 488 -10.99 -4.74 -13.33
N PHE A 489 -11.32 -3.78 -12.49
CA PHE A 489 -12.65 -3.19 -12.42
C PHE A 489 -12.75 -2.12 -13.50
N ASP A 490 -13.17 -2.55 -14.70
CA ASP A 490 -13.30 -1.69 -15.88
C ASP A 490 -14.67 -1.01 -15.88
N ASN A 491 -14.75 0.13 -15.20
CA ASN A 491 -15.93 0.98 -15.19
C ASN A 491 -15.87 2.12 -16.20
N ARG A 492 -14.78 2.24 -16.97
CA ARG A 492 -14.53 3.31 -17.96
C ARG A 492 -14.68 4.71 -17.41
N SER A 493 -14.38 4.89 -16.12
CA SER A 493 -14.54 6.19 -15.47
C SER A 493 -13.58 6.36 -14.29
N LEU A 494 -13.12 7.57 -14.05
CA LEU A 494 -12.51 7.99 -12.81
C LEU A 494 -13.63 8.18 -11.75
N GLY A 495 -14.24 7.05 -11.34
CA GLY A 495 -15.49 7.02 -10.60
C GLY A 495 -15.47 7.77 -9.26
N MET A 496 -14.34 7.79 -8.51
CA MET A 496 -14.24 8.57 -7.27
C MET A 496 -14.26 10.07 -7.56
N VAL A 497 -13.52 10.53 -8.58
CA VAL A 497 -13.50 11.95 -8.99
C VAL A 497 -14.88 12.37 -9.49
N LYS A 498 -15.56 11.51 -10.28
CA LYS A 498 -16.95 11.73 -10.71
C LYS A 498 -17.87 11.93 -9.51
N LEU A 499 -17.81 11.03 -8.52
CA LEU A 499 -18.61 11.14 -7.30
C LEU A 499 -18.32 12.44 -6.54
N GLU A 500 -17.06 12.82 -6.38
CA GLU A 500 -16.66 14.06 -5.69
C GLU A 500 -17.18 15.32 -6.40
N MET A 501 -17.12 15.35 -7.73
CA MET A 501 -17.72 16.45 -8.51
C MET A 501 -19.23 16.51 -8.31
N GLU A 502 -19.94 15.39 -8.41
CA GLU A 502 -21.39 15.32 -8.28
C GLU A 502 -21.86 15.75 -6.88
N VAL A 503 -21.22 15.28 -5.80
CA VAL A 503 -21.60 15.68 -4.42
C VAL A 503 -21.24 17.15 -4.12
N SER A 504 -20.29 17.71 -4.87
CA SER A 504 -19.96 19.16 -4.83
C SER A 504 -20.91 20.01 -5.66
N GLY A 505 -21.88 19.42 -6.36
CA GLY A 505 -22.84 20.10 -7.22
C GLY A 505 -22.30 20.48 -8.59
N LEU A 506 -21.19 19.89 -9.00
CA LEU A 506 -20.58 20.09 -10.31
C LEU A 506 -20.99 18.93 -11.24
N PRO A 507 -21.28 19.20 -12.54
CA PRO A 507 -21.34 18.15 -13.52
C PRO A 507 -19.99 17.47 -13.64
N ASP A 508 -19.96 16.17 -13.83
CA ASP A 508 -18.74 15.44 -14.13
C ASP A 508 -18.14 15.90 -15.48
N TRP A 509 -16.83 16.02 -15.51
CA TRP A 509 -16.07 16.48 -16.66
C TRP A 509 -14.71 15.82 -16.72
N GLN A 510 -14.33 15.27 -17.89
CA GLN A 510 -13.07 14.55 -18.10
C GLN A 510 -12.87 13.33 -17.17
N THR A 511 -13.95 12.72 -16.75
CA THR A 511 -13.94 11.51 -15.90
C THR A 511 -14.14 10.23 -16.70
N ASP A 512 -14.73 10.33 -17.91
CA ASP A 512 -14.92 9.19 -18.79
C ASP A 512 -13.59 8.73 -19.42
N MET A 513 -13.42 7.43 -19.56
CA MET A 513 -12.22 6.81 -20.11
C MET A 513 -12.53 5.95 -21.33
N CYS A 514 -11.68 6.04 -22.35
CA CYS A 514 -11.67 5.13 -23.49
C CYS A 514 -10.57 4.09 -23.27
N ASN A 515 -10.93 2.94 -22.70
CA ASN A 515 -9.99 1.90 -22.35
C ASN A 515 -9.59 1.04 -23.57
N PRO A 516 -8.35 0.53 -23.58
CA PRO A 516 -7.93 -0.50 -24.53
C PRO A 516 -8.60 -1.85 -24.19
N ASP A 517 -8.44 -2.82 -25.06
CA ASP A 517 -8.76 -4.22 -24.77
C ASP A 517 -7.66 -4.82 -23.87
N PHE A 518 -7.88 -4.80 -22.54
CA PHE A 518 -6.92 -5.30 -21.56
C PHE A 518 -6.64 -6.80 -21.70
N GLU A 519 -7.60 -7.60 -22.13
CA GLU A 519 -7.40 -9.02 -22.39
C GLU A 519 -6.40 -9.23 -23.55
N SER A 520 -6.59 -8.52 -24.66
CA SER A 520 -5.69 -8.58 -25.81
C SER A 520 -4.28 -8.09 -25.44
N ILE A 521 -4.17 -7.03 -24.63
CA ILE A 521 -2.87 -6.55 -24.13
C ILE A 521 -2.19 -7.62 -23.26
N ALA A 522 -2.91 -8.21 -22.32
CA ALA A 522 -2.38 -9.27 -21.46
C ALA A 522 -1.83 -10.43 -22.28
N ARG A 523 -2.60 -10.90 -23.27
CA ARG A 523 -2.19 -11.97 -24.18
C ARG A 523 -0.94 -11.60 -25.01
N ALA A 524 -0.91 -10.38 -25.52
CA ALA A 524 0.24 -9.89 -26.29
C ALA A 524 1.52 -9.82 -25.44
N MET A 525 1.38 -9.59 -24.13
CA MET A 525 2.49 -9.57 -23.15
C MET A 525 2.83 -10.96 -22.58
N GLY A 526 2.06 -12.02 -22.92
CA GLY A 526 2.32 -13.38 -22.44
C GLY A 526 1.59 -13.76 -21.14
N ILE A 527 0.59 -12.98 -20.74
CA ILE A 527 -0.31 -13.26 -19.60
C ILE A 527 -1.61 -13.86 -20.14
N ARG A 528 -2.17 -14.87 -19.46
CA ARG A 528 -3.48 -15.38 -19.80
C ARG A 528 -4.55 -14.35 -19.48
N GLY A 529 -5.23 -13.83 -20.51
CA GLY A 529 -6.25 -12.81 -20.42
C GLY A 529 -7.66 -13.38 -20.53
N PHE A 530 -8.57 -12.80 -19.76
CA PHE A 530 -10.01 -13.08 -19.77
C PHE A 530 -10.79 -11.77 -19.75
N THR A 531 -12.02 -11.80 -20.30
CA THR A 531 -12.98 -10.69 -20.18
C THR A 531 -14.32 -11.23 -19.69
N ALA A 532 -14.85 -10.60 -18.64
CA ALA A 532 -16.23 -10.78 -18.20
C ALA A 532 -17.02 -9.51 -18.55
N ASP A 533 -17.99 -9.63 -19.45
CA ASP A 533 -18.79 -8.52 -19.97
C ASP A 533 -20.28 -8.68 -19.70
N SER A 534 -20.69 -9.76 -19.03
CA SER A 534 -22.08 -9.99 -18.65
C SER A 534 -22.21 -10.52 -17.22
N PRO A 535 -23.32 -10.17 -16.53
CA PRO A 535 -23.61 -10.67 -15.18
C PRO A 535 -23.74 -12.20 -15.10
N ASP A 536 -24.06 -12.87 -16.22
CA ASP A 536 -24.24 -14.32 -16.25
C ASP A 536 -22.92 -15.08 -16.36
N SER A 537 -21.91 -14.52 -17.02
CA SER A 537 -20.62 -15.16 -17.27
C SER A 537 -19.57 -14.87 -16.21
N VAL A 538 -19.69 -13.79 -15.43
CA VAL A 538 -18.61 -13.31 -14.56
C VAL A 538 -18.15 -14.33 -13.51
N ALA A 539 -19.07 -15.11 -12.95
CA ALA A 539 -18.73 -16.11 -11.94
C ALA A 539 -17.88 -17.24 -12.53
N GLU A 540 -18.23 -17.73 -13.72
CA GLU A 540 -17.49 -18.78 -14.42
C GLU A 540 -16.11 -18.28 -14.87
N VAL A 541 -16.06 -17.06 -15.44
CA VAL A 541 -14.80 -16.45 -15.90
C VAL A 541 -13.83 -16.23 -14.73
N LEU A 542 -14.31 -15.72 -13.59
CA LEU A 542 -13.46 -15.54 -12.41
C LEU A 542 -13.01 -16.88 -11.84
N ALA A 543 -13.88 -17.90 -11.76
CA ALA A 543 -13.49 -19.23 -11.28
C ALA A 543 -12.41 -19.83 -12.18
N GLU A 544 -12.56 -19.81 -13.51
CA GLU A 544 -11.53 -20.29 -14.43
C GLU A 544 -10.21 -19.53 -14.27
N ALA A 545 -10.28 -18.20 -14.10
CA ALA A 545 -9.09 -17.37 -13.91
C ALA A 545 -8.35 -17.69 -12.61
N PHE A 546 -9.06 -17.91 -11.52
CA PHE A 546 -8.45 -18.27 -10.23
C PHE A 546 -7.85 -19.69 -10.25
N ASP A 547 -8.46 -20.63 -10.95
CA ASP A 547 -7.92 -21.98 -11.14
C ASP A 547 -6.75 -22.04 -12.14
N THR A 548 -6.59 -21.02 -12.99
CA THR A 548 -5.52 -20.98 -13.97
C THR A 548 -4.15 -20.79 -13.30
N PRO A 549 -3.16 -21.68 -13.51
CA PRO A 549 -1.82 -21.50 -12.95
C PRO A 549 -1.06 -20.34 -13.59
N GLY A 550 -0.20 -19.68 -12.81
CA GLY A 550 0.63 -18.55 -13.26
C GLY A 550 -0.11 -17.21 -13.28
N PRO A 551 0.45 -16.20 -13.97
CA PRO A 551 -0.15 -14.88 -14.06
C PRO A 551 -1.42 -14.88 -14.92
N VAL A 552 -2.43 -14.18 -14.42
CA VAL A 552 -3.72 -14.04 -15.09
C VAL A 552 -4.19 -12.60 -15.00
N LEU A 553 -4.80 -12.07 -16.06
CA LEU A 553 -5.52 -10.82 -16.05
C LEU A 553 -6.99 -11.05 -16.43
N VAL A 554 -7.90 -10.60 -15.57
CA VAL A 554 -9.34 -10.63 -15.82
C VAL A 554 -9.85 -9.20 -15.94
N ASN A 555 -10.32 -8.81 -17.12
CA ASN A 555 -11.02 -7.55 -17.32
C ASN A 555 -12.49 -7.74 -17.03
N VAL A 556 -13.02 -7.10 -15.97
CA VAL A 556 -14.43 -7.19 -15.59
C VAL A 556 -15.11 -5.85 -15.89
N ARG A 557 -16.05 -5.86 -16.85
CA ARG A 557 -16.82 -4.66 -17.22
C ARG A 557 -17.90 -4.37 -16.19
N THR A 558 -17.57 -3.50 -15.26
CA THR A 558 -18.44 -3.13 -14.14
C THR A 558 -19.35 -1.94 -14.49
N ASP A 559 -20.40 -1.77 -13.70
CA ASP A 559 -21.35 -0.66 -13.86
C ASP A 559 -20.65 0.70 -13.62
N PRO A 560 -20.55 1.59 -14.61
CA PRO A 560 -19.92 2.90 -14.47
C PRO A 560 -20.69 3.85 -13.53
N ASN A 561 -21.93 3.54 -13.20
CA ASN A 561 -22.78 4.35 -12.33
C ASN A 561 -22.86 3.80 -10.90
N ALA A 562 -22.18 2.69 -10.59
CA ALA A 562 -22.12 2.17 -9.23
C ALA A 562 -21.19 3.08 -8.39
N LEU A 563 -21.79 3.92 -7.57
CA LEU A 563 -21.12 4.88 -6.69
C LEU A 563 -21.39 4.46 -5.24
N ALA A 564 -20.35 4.36 -4.43
CA ALA A 564 -20.49 4.07 -3.01
C ALA A 564 -20.48 5.39 -2.23
N MET A 565 -21.59 5.72 -1.60
CA MET A 565 -21.70 6.92 -0.79
C MET A 565 -20.92 6.76 0.52
N PRO A 566 -20.26 7.84 1.03
CA PRO A 566 -19.63 7.83 2.34
C PRO A 566 -20.66 7.71 3.47
N PRO A 567 -20.27 7.24 4.68
CA PRO A 567 -21.18 6.99 5.79
C PRO A 567 -21.84 8.25 6.37
N LYS A 568 -21.28 9.42 6.11
CA LYS A 568 -21.84 10.72 6.44
C LYS A 568 -22.05 11.50 5.14
N VAL A 569 -23.29 11.74 4.81
CA VAL A 569 -23.65 12.66 3.74
C VAL A 569 -24.19 13.94 4.37
N GLU A 570 -23.44 15.04 4.26
CA GLU A 570 -23.90 16.32 4.76
C GLU A 570 -25.08 16.86 3.91
N PHE A 571 -25.97 17.63 4.54
CA PHE A 571 -27.07 18.27 3.81
C PHE A 571 -26.58 19.09 2.60
N GLY A 572 -25.40 19.73 2.72
CA GLY A 572 -24.73 20.40 1.62
C GLY A 572 -24.38 19.49 0.46
N GLN A 573 -23.90 18.27 0.74
CA GLN A 573 -23.57 17.25 -0.28
C GLN A 573 -24.82 16.69 -0.95
N MET A 574 -25.89 16.43 -0.19
CA MET A 574 -27.21 16.04 -0.77
C MET A 574 -27.74 17.13 -1.70
N LYS A 575 -27.65 18.40 -1.28
CA LYS A 575 -28.03 19.55 -2.11
C LYS A 575 -27.11 19.67 -3.32
N GLY A 576 -25.82 19.46 -3.15
CA GLY A 576 -24.83 19.45 -4.23
C GLY A 576 -25.15 18.38 -5.27
N PHE A 577 -25.36 17.13 -4.83
CA PHE A 577 -25.73 16.03 -5.71
C PHE A 577 -27.03 16.30 -6.48
N ALA A 578 -28.08 16.79 -5.80
CA ALA A 578 -29.33 17.18 -6.47
C ALA A 578 -29.13 18.30 -7.50
N LEU A 579 -28.24 19.26 -7.21
CA LEU A 579 -27.90 20.33 -8.13
C LEU A 579 -27.12 19.83 -9.35
N ALA A 580 -26.15 18.90 -9.15
CA ALA A 580 -25.43 18.25 -10.24
C ALA A 580 -26.36 17.46 -11.14
N MET A 581 -27.26 16.66 -10.59
CA MET A 581 -28.27 15.92 -11.35
C MET A 581 -29.19 16.87 -12.15
N THR A 582 -29.58 18.00 -11.56
CA THR A 582 -30.37 19.03 -12.27
C THR A 582 -29.58 19.63 -13.44
N ARG A 583 -28.29 19.92 -13.27
CA ARG A 583 -27.43 20.45 -14.32
C ARG A 583 -27.19 19.44 -15.44
N LEU A 584 -27.03 18.16 -15.12
CA LEU A 584 -26.93 17.07 -16.09
C LEU A 584 -28.21 16.94 -16.94
N ILE A 585 -29.41 17.06 -16.32
CA ILE A 585 -30.68 17.08 -17.05
C ILE A 585 -30.73 18.26 -18.00
N LEU A 586 -30.37 19.46 -17.54
CA LEU A 586 -30.39 20.69 -18.35
C LEU A 586 -29.37 20.65 -19.50
N SER A 587 -28.26 19.91 -19.35
CA SER A 587 -27.27 19.71 -20.41
C SER A 587 -27.59 18.58 -21.39
N GLY A 588 -28.77 17.98 -21.28
CA GLY A 588 -29.23 16.91 -22.18
C GLY A 588 -28.81 15.49 -21.75
N ARG A 589 -28.19 15.32 -20.59
CA ARG A 589 -27.70 14.04 -20.05
C ARG A 589 -28.70 13.37 -19.07
N ALA A 590 -30.00 13.58 -19.28
CA ALA A 590 -31.07 13.02 -18.43
C ALA A 590 -31.02 11.48 -18.31
N GLY A 591 -30.59 10.78 -19.37
CA GLY A 591 -30.43 9.32 -19.36
C GLY A 591 -29.41 8.84 -18.30
N GLU A 592 -28.35 9.56 -18.09
CA GLU A 592 -27.32 9.24 -17.10
C GLU A 592 -27.85 9.42 -15.67
N VAL A 593 -28.61 10.48 -15.42
CA VAL A 593 -29.25 10.70 -14.11
C VAL A 593 -30.16 9.54 -13.74
N VAL A 594 -30.93 9.02 -14.71
CA VAL A 594 -31.79 7.84 -14.51
C VAL A 594 -30.96 6.58 -14.27
N ALA A 595 -29.84 6.40 -14.99
CA ALA A 595 -28.94 5.27 -14.80
C ALA A 595 -28.26 5.33 -13.42
N THR A 596 -27.69 6.47 -13.04
CA THR A 596 -27.08 6.69 -11.71
C THR A 596 -28.09 6.45 -10.59
N ALA A 597 -29.32 6.99 -10.71
CA ALA A 597 -30.37 6.75 -9.72
C ALA A 597 -30.71 5.26 -9.60
N LYS A 598 -30.87 4.54 -10.72
CA LYS A 598 -31.17 3.11 -10.69
C LYS A 598 -30.07 2.27 -10.06
N SER A 599 -28.80 2.55 -10.40
CA SER A 599 -27.64 1.83 -9.85
C SER A 599 -27.48 2.06 -8.35
N ASN A 600 -27.85 3.24 -7.83
CA ASN A 600 -27.59 3.61 -6.45
C ASN A 600 -28.83 3.56 -5.52
N LEU A 601 -30.03 3.39 -6.04
CA LEU A 601 -31.23 3.15 -5.22
C LEU A 601 -31.09 1.98 -4.24
N LYS A 602 -30.27 0.99 -4.57
CA LYS A 602 -29.96 -0.17 -3.73
C LYS A 602 -29.16 0.18 -2.47
N HIS A 603 -28.44 1.32 -2.47
CA HIS A 603 -27.62 1.80 -1.35
C HIS A 603 -28.32 2.85 -0.47
N LEU A 604 -29.59 3.16 -0.70
CA LEU A 604 -30.32 4.20 0.07
C LEU A 604 -30.35 3.93 1.58
N ARG A 605 -30.31 2.66 2.00
CA ARG A 605 -30.29 2.30 3.43
C ARG A 605 -28.93 2.50 4.08
N GLU A 606 -27.85 2.65 3.30
CA GLU A 606 -26.52 2.99 3.79
C GLU A 606 -26.42 4.48 4.17
N LEU A 607 -27.44 5.29 3.82
CA LEU A 607 -27.48 6.74 4.05
C LEU A 607 -28.34 7.15 5.25
N VAL A 608 -29.12 6.23 5.80
CA VAL A 608 -30.04 6.43 6.94
C VAL A 608 -29.57 5.64 8.15
#